data_99af492a35a774adffcd5e590ceb9cdb
#
_entry.id   99af492a35a774adffcd5e590ceb9cdb
#
_cell.length_a   1.000
_cell.length_b   1.000
_cell.length_c   1.000
_cell.angle_alpha   90.00
_cell.angle_beta   90.00
_cell.angle_gamma   90.00
#
_symmetry.space_group_name_H-M   'P 1'
#
loop_
_entity.id
_entity.type
_entity.pdbx_description
1 polymer ?
#
loop_
_entity_poly.entity_id
_entity_poly.type
_entity_poly.pdbx_seq_one_letter_code
_entity_poly.pdbx_strand_id
1 'polypeptide(L)'
;SGYYEKGLFNLGWKPEQIISCGYYPPRIPGSKLMERTENNWHNFTILLSGLHQWHRSPWILLEALDILKKKGFMPKCYITQSGPYLGKVQDYAKKRQLSNVEFLGFVDISKLIDLYESCSVYVGCGNYEPWGMRLNDCLQCGAPLIVNRGMGGVKMVDEYNCGLSFNRGDYIGLANAMERLMTDKALYLQIAKNAIYAAEEIRPEKATVKYAAKIKKFIQ
;
A
#
# COMPACT_ATOMS: atom_id res chain seq x y z
N SER A 1 -4.10 -3.89 -13.69
CA SER A 1 -3.68 -4.96 -12.77
C SER A 1 -3.95 -6.30 -13.43
N GLY A 2 -3.14 -7.32 -13.10
CA GLY A 2 -3.32 -8.66 -13.67
C GLY A 2 -4.72 -9.26 -13.45
N TYR A 3 -5.49 -8.74 -12.49
CA TYR A 3 -6.87 -9.14 -12.26
C TYR A 3 -7.81 -8.61 -13.35
N TYR A 4 -7.70 -7.33 -13.70
CA TYR A 4 -8.56 -6.73 -14.75
C TYR A 4 -8.14 -7.21 -16.13
N GLU A 5 -6.86 -7.40 -16.37
CA GLU A 5 -6.35 -7.96 -17.63
C GLU A 5 -6.84 -9.38 -17.84
N LYS A 6 -6.83 -10.24 -16.79
CA LYS A 6 -7.46 -11.58 -16.86
C LYS A 6 -8.94 -11.52 -17.24
N GLY A 7 -9.69 -10.54 -16.70
CA GLY A 7 -11.08 -10.31 -17.07
C GLY A 7 -11.24 -10.01 -18.56
N LEU A 8 -10.39 -9.16 -19.11
CA LEU A 8 -10.39 -8.84 -20.54
C LEU A 8 -9.99 -10.04 -21.39
N PHE A 9 -8.99 -10.83 -20.97
CA PHE A 9 -8.60 -12.05 -21.67
C PHE A 9 -9.72 -13.09 -21.70
N ASN A 10 -10.47 -13.24 -20.59
CA ASN A 10 -11.64 -14.11 -20.54
C ASN A 10 -12.78 -13.65 -21.47
N LEU A 11 -12.81 -12.38 -21.84
CA LEU A 11 -13.73 -11.80 -22.84
C LEU A 11 -13.16 -11.86 -24.28
N GLY A 12 -12.02 -12.51 -24.48
CA GLY A 12 -11.41 -12.72 -25.79
C GLY A 12 -10.43 -11.64 -26.24
N TRP A 13 -10.13 -10.63 -25.39
CA TRP A 13 -9.12 -9.64 -25.71
C TRP A 13 -7.72 -10.25 -25.66
N LYS A 14 -6.88 -9.91 -26.61
CA LYS A 14 -5.48 -10.38 -26.67
C LYS A 14 -4.55 -9.35 -26.02
N PRO A 15 -3.38 -9.78 -25.48
CA PRO A 15 -2.42 -8.88 -24.84
C PRO A 15 -2.02 -7.68 -25.70
N GLU A 16 -1.86 -7.87 -27.01
CA GLU A 16 -1.52 -6.83 -27.96
C GLU A 16 -2.63 -5.79 -28.19
N GLN A 17 -3.84 -6.06 -27.76
CA GLN A 17 -5.00 -5.16 -27.84
C GLN A 17 -5.21 -4.35 -26.56
N ILE A 18 -4.33 -4.49 -25.57
CA ILE A 18 -4.50 -3.90 -24.24
C ILE A 18 -3.29 -3.05 -23.88
N ILE A 19 -3.52 -1.76 -23.65
CA ILE A 19 -2.54 -0.87 -23.04
C ILE A 19 -2.84 -0.79 -21.54
N SER A 20 -1.96 -1.36 -20.73
CA SER A 20 -2.08 -1.25 -19.28
C SER A 20 -1.52 0.08 -18.81
N CYS A 21 -2.38 0.93 -18.28
CA CYS A 21 -2.05 2.23 -17.69
C CYS A 21 -2.28 2.20 -16.19
N GLY A 22 -1.43 2.91 -15.42
CA GLY A 22 -1.65 3.23 -14.03
C GLY A 22 -2.44 4.52 -13.86
N TYR A 23 -2.77 4.83 -12.60
CA TYR A 23 -3.30 6.13 -12.21
C TYR A 23 -2.24 6.86 -11.38
N TYR A 24 -1.78 7.98 -11.85
CA TYR A 24 -0.68 8.73 -11.24
C TYR A 24 -1.09 10.19 -11.03
N PRO A 25 -1.76 10.49 -9.90
CA PRO A 25 -2.15 11.85 -9.55
C PRO A 25 -0.92 12.70 -9.18
N PRO A 26 -1.04 14.02 -9.22
CA PRO A 26 -0.03 14.89 -8.63
C PRO A 26 0.12 14.60 -7.13
N ARG A 27 1.28 14.95 -6.57
CA ARG A 27 1.52 14.88 -5.13
C ARG A 27 0.51 15.74 -4.38
N ILE A 28 0.07 15.31 -3.21
CA ILE A 28 -0.82 16.11 -2.36
C ILE A 28 -0.13 17.43 -2.04
N PRO A 29 -0.79 18.60 -2.27
CA PRO A 29 -0.21 19.89 -1.94
C PRO A 29 0.26 19.94 -0.47
N GLY A 30 1.48 20.44 -0.25
CA GLY A 30 2.09 20.52 1.09
C GLY A 30 2.81 19.26 1.56
N SER A 31 2.61 18.10 0.93
CA SER A 31 3.34 16.88 1.29
C SER A 31 4.80 16.91 0.80
N LYS A 32 5.67 16.25 1.55
CA LYS A 32 7.11 16.16 1.28
C LYS A 32 7.51 14.73 0.95
N LEU A 33 8.54 14.58 0.12
CA LEU A 33 9.21 13.32 -0.10
C LEU A 33 10.21 13.10 1.03
N MET A 34 9.95 12.11 1.88
CA MET A 34 10.75 11.81 3.07
C MET A 34 11.49 10.49 2.90
N GLU A 35 12.80 10.51 3.09
CA GLU A 35 13.58 9.27 3.15
C GLU A 35 13.27 8.49 4.43
N ARG A 36 13.20 7.16 4.32
CA ARG A 36 13.09 6.26 5.47
C ARG A 36 14.48 5.79 5.87
N THR A 37 14.78 5.96 7.15
CA THR A 37 16.09 5.70 7.74
C THR A 37 16.04 4.52 8.72
N GLU A 38 17.18 4.22 9.35
CA GLU A 38 17.25 3.27 10.44
C GLU A 38 16.31 3.63 11.60
N ASN A 39 16.08 4.92 11.85
CA ASN A 39 15.14 5.34 12.89
C ASN A 39 13.71 4.88 12.58
N ASN A 40 13.27 4.92 11.32
CA ASN A 40 11.97 4.39 10.90
C ASN A 40 11.92 2.86 11.02
N TRP A 41 13.05 2.18 10.83
CA TRP A 41 13.15 0.73 11.01
C TRP A 41 13.08 0.34 12.48
N HIS A 42 13.81 1.03 13.38
CA HIS A 42 13.77 0.78 14.81
C HIS A 42 12.39 1.11 15.43
N ASN A 43 11.76 2.18 14.98
CA ASN A 43 10.44 2.63 15.44
C ASN A 43 9.36 2.24 14.42
N PHE A 44 9.31 0.95 14.06
CA PHE A 44 8.49 0.47 12.94
C PHE A 44 7.00 0.79 13.11
N THR A 45 6.48 1.61 12.21
CA THR A 45 5.09 2.08 12.22
C THR A 45 4.37 1.69 10.95
N ILE A 46 3.23 1.04 11.10
CA ILE A 46 2.37 0.60 10.01
C ILE A 46 1.22 1.60 9.86
N LEU A 47 0.89 1.95 8.63
CA LEU A 47 -0.28 2.77 8.31
C LEU A 47 -1.23 2.04 7.38
N LEU A 48 -2.51 2.01 7.74
CA LEU A 48 -3.63 1.67 6.86
C LEU A 48 -4.58 2.86 6.80
N SER A 49 -4.88 3.36 5.62
CA SER A 49 -5.83 4.46 5.42
C SER A 49 -6.88 4.09 4.37
N GLY A 50 -8.14 4.35 4.69
CA GLY A 50 -9.25 4.15 3.76
C GLY A 50 -10.55 3.79 4.47
N LEU A 51 -11.67 3.90 3.76
CA LEU A 51 -12.99 3.58 4.31
C LEU A 51 -13.07 2.11 4.74
N HIS A 52 -13.62 1.88 5.95
CA HIS A 52 -13.83 0.53 6.47
C HIS A 52 -15.05 -0.10 5.80
N GLN A 53 -14.83 -0.70 4.63
CA GLN A 53 -15.82 -1.43 3.85
C GLN A 53 -15.35 -2.87 3.65
N TRP A 54 -16.27 -3.81 3.33
CA TRP A 54 -15.94 -5.22 3.21
C TRP A 54 -14.84 -5.51 2.16
N HIS A 55 -14.86 -4.84 1.01
CA HIS A 55 -13.88 -5.03 -0.06
C HIS A 55 -12.50 -4.43 0.28
N ARG A 56 -12.42 -3.51 1.24
CA ARG A 56 -11.16 -2.95 1.75
C ARG A 56 -10.45 -3.88 2.72
N SER A 57 -11.19 -4.85 3.28
CA SER A 57 -10.70 -5.98 4.08
C SER A 57 -9.72 -5.60 5.21
N PRO A 58 -10.03 -4.61 6.07
CA PRO A 58 -9.11 -4.18 7.13
C PRO A 58 -8.79 -5.29 8.14
N TRP A 59 -9.67 -6.29 8.29
CA TRP A 59 -9.43 -7.46 9.14
C TRP A 59 -8.23 -8.31 8.73
N ILE A 60 -7.84 -8.31 7.45
CA ILE A 60 -6.63 -9.02 6.99
C ILE A 60 -5.38 -8.45 7.72
N LEU A 61 -5.30 -7.13 7.89
CA LEU A 61 -4.23 -6.51 8.68
C LEU A 61 -4.30 -6.93 10.15
N LEU A 62 -5.49 -6.94 10.75
CA LEU A 62 -5.65 -7.33 12.15
C LEU A 62 -5.29 -8.80 12.41
N GLU A 63 -5.64 -9.72 11.49
CA GLU A 63 -5.21 -11.11 11.55
C GLU A 63 -3.69 -11.23 11.45
N ALA A 64 -3.08 -10.49 10.54
CA ALA A 64 -1.63 -10.49 10.38
C ALA A 64 -0.93 -9.93 11.63
N LEU A 65 -1.46 -8.87 12.25
CA LEU A 65 -0.95 -8.32 13.51
C LEU A 65 -1.11 -9.30 14.68
N ASP A 66 -2.17 -10.10 14.74
CA ASP A 66 -2.35 -11.15 15.75
C ASP A 66 -1.29 -12.25 15.61
N ILE A 67 -0.94 -12.63 14.37
CA ILE A 67 0.18 -13.55 14.11
C ILE A 67 1.51 -12.94 14.59
N LEU A 68 1.78 -11.68 14.25
CA LEU A 68 3.00 -10.99 14.68
C LEU A 68 3.10 -10.92 16.20
N LYS A 69 1.98 -10.58 16.88
CA LYS A 69 1.90 -10.57 18.34
C LYS A 69 2.30 -11.92 18.95
N LYS A 70 1.80 -13.03 18.41
CA LYS A 70 2.14 -14.40 18.86
C LYS A 70 3.62 -14.74 18.66
N LYS A 71 4.29 -14.07 17.72
CA LYS A 71 5.74 -14.15 17.49
C LYS A 71 6.56 -13.14 18.33
N GLY A 72 5.91 -12.33 19.16
CA GLY A 72 6.57 -11.32 20.00
C GLY A 72 6.76 -9.95 19.32
N PHE A 73 6.19 -9.72 18.13
CA PHE A 73 6.27 -8.42 17.44
C PHE A 73 5.02 -7.58 17.67
N MET A 74 5.19 -6.35 18.12
CA MET A 74 4.10 -5.40 18.41
C MET A 74 4.37 -4.05 17.73
N PRO A 75 4.49 -3.97 16.39
CA PRO A 75 4.72 -2.72 15.70
C PRO A 75 3.54 -1.77 15.91
N LYS A 76 3.79 -0.47 16.07
CA LYS A 76 2.73 0.53 16.14
C LYS A 76 1.94 0.54 14.82
N CYS A 77 0.62 0.55 14.91
CA CYS A 77 -0.24 0.51 13.75
C CYS A 77 -1.33 1.59 13.83
N TYR A 78 -1.33 2.50 12.87
CA TYR A 78 -2.37 3.50 12.72
C TYR A 78 -3.38 3.08 11.66
N ILE A 79 -4.66 3.14 12.01
CA ILE A 79 -5.78 2.90 11.10
C ILE A 79 -6.63 4.15 11.06
N THR A 80 -6.71 4.79 9.88
CA THR A 80 -7.44 6.04 9.71
C THR A 80 -8.74 5.85 8.94
N GLN A 81 -9.55 6.90 8.92
CA GLN A 81 -10.84 7.00 8.26
C GLN A 81 -11.95 6.25 9.00
N SER A 82 -13.15 6.40 8.51
CA SER A 82 -14.34 5.76 9.05
C SER A 82 -15.06 4.94 7.97
N GLY A 83 -16.19 4.36 8.32
CA GLY A 83 -17.01 3.60 7.38
C GLY A 83 -17.97 2.68 8.14
N PRO A 84 -18.90 2.03 7.45
CA PRO A 84 -19.97 1.25 8.08
C PRO A 84 -19.46 0.06 8.90
N TYR A 85 -18.21 -0.37 8.70
CA TYR A 85 -17.61 -1.49 9.43
C TYR A 85 -16.62 -1.07 10.53
N LEU A 86 -16.42 0.24 10.79
CA LEU A 86 -15.44 0.71 11.78
C LEU A 86 -15.63 0.05 13.15
N GLY A 87 -16.85 0.05 13.69
CA GLY A 87 -17.14 -0.58 14.99
C GLY A 87 -16.79 -2.06 15.01
N LYS A 88 -17.15 -2.81 13.95
CA LYS A 88 -16.82 -4.23 13.85
C LYS A 88 -15.31 -4.47 13.79
N VAL A 89 -14.56 -3.60 13.11
CA VAL A 89 -13.10 -3.68 13.01
C VAL A 89 -12.44 -3.39 14.36
N GLN A 90 -12.95 -2.39 15.10
CA GLN A 90 -12.50 -2.07 16.46
C GLN A 90 -12.78 -3.22 17.44
N ASP A 91 -14.00 -3.79 17.42
CA ASP A 91 -14.36 -4.94 18.26
C ASP A 91 -13.47 -6.15 17.96
N TYR A 92 -13.14 -6.35 16.69
CA TYR A 92 -12.25 -7.43 16.26
C TYR A 92 -10.83 -7.25 16.83
N ALA A 93 -10.27 -6.04 16.76
CA ALA A 93 -8.97 -5.72 17.33
C ALA A 93 -8.97 -5.90 18.86
N LYS A 94 -10.03 -5.45 19.54
CA LYS A 94 -10.23 -5.60 20.99
C LYS A 94 -10.27 -7.08 21.41
N LYS A 95 -11.06 -7.91 20.71
CA LYS A 95 -11.14 -9.36 20.97
C LYS A 95 -9.78 -10.06 20.87
N ARG A 96 -8.91 -9.61 19.98
CA ARG A 96 -7.55 -10.12 19.81
C ARG A 96 -6.52 -9.43 20.70
N GLN A 97 -6.94 -8.48 21.54
CA GLN A 97 -6.06 -7.72 22.44
C GLN A 97 -4.87 -7.07 21.69
N LEU A 98 -5.16 -6.42 20.55
CA LEU A 98 -4.16 -5.72 19.72
C LEU A 98 -3.99 -4.29 20.27
N SER A 99 -3.29 -4.15 21.39
CA SER A 99 -3.09 -2.86 22.08
C SER A 99 -2.16 -1.89 21.31
N ASN A 100 -1.46 -2.38 20.30
CA ASN A 100 -0.58 -1.62 19.41
C ASN A 100 -1.33 -0.98 18.23
N VAL A 101 -2.63 -1.21 18.08
CA VAL A 101 -3.48 -0.65 17.02
C VAL A 101 -4.22 0.57 17.53
N GLU A 102 -4.01 1.70 16.87
CA GLU A 102 -4.70 2.96 17.16
C GLU A 102 -5.63 3.34 16.01
N PHE A 103 -6.92 3.45 16.31
CA PHE A 103 -7.95 3.88 15.37
C PHE A 103 -8.14 5.39 15.47
N LEU A 104 -7.63 6.12 14.48
CA LEU A 104 -7.66 7.59 14.48
C LEU A 104 -8.99 8.17 13.95
N GLY A 105 -9.90 7.32 13.46
CA GLY A 105 -11.13 7.76 12.84
C GLY A 105 -10.89 8.62 11.59
N PHE A 106 -11.77 9.56 11.31
CA PHE A 106 -11.54 10.54 10.26
C PHE A 106 -10.41 11.49 10.67
N VAL A 107 -9.45 11.67 9.79
CA VAL A 107 -8.37 12.65 9.96
C VAL A 107 -8.40 13.62 8.77
N ASP A 108 -8.12 14.89 9.04
CA ASP A 108 -7.95 15.89 7.99
C ASP A 108 -6.74 15.60 7.11
N ILE A 109 -6.64 16.34 6.00
CA ILE A 109 -5.59 16.10 5.01
C ILE A 109 -4.19 16.41 5.56
N SER A 110 -4.05 17.39 6.46
CA SER A 110 -2.75 17.77 7.03
C SER A 110 -2.21 16.63 7.91
N LYS A 111 -3.03 16.13 8.83
CA LYS A 111 -2.66 14.99 9.68
C LYS A 111 -2.43 13.71 8.88
N LEU A 112 -3.16 13.52 7.78
CA LEU A 112 -2.96 12.38 6.90
C LEU A 112 -1.61 12.45 6.18
N ILE A 113 -1.19 13.65 5.76
CA ILE A 113 0.14 13.89 5.20
C ILE A 113 1.23 13.54 6.22
N ASP A 114 1.11 14.03 7.46
CA ASP A 114 2.06 13.71 8.53
C ASP A 114 2.21 12.20 8.74
N LEU A 115 1.10 11.47 8.69
CA LEU A 115 1.11 10.00 8.79
C LEU A 115 1.81 9.36 7.58
N TYR A 116 1.58 9.85 6.37
CA TYR A 116 2.26 9.37 5.17
C TYR A 116 3.76 9.66 5.20
N GLU A 117 4.15 10.83 5.68
CA GLU A 117 5.55 11.25 5.79
C GLU A 117 6.31 10.50 6.89
N SER A 118 5.62 10.02 7.94
CA SER A 118 6.25 9.40 9.11
C SER A 118 6.18 7.88 9.18
N CYS A 119 5.18 7.24 8.55
CA CYS A 119 5.05 5.79 8.64
C CYS A 119 6.26 5.05 8.03
N SER A 120 6.62 3.91 8.62
CA SER A 120 7.67 3.05 8.08
C SER A 120 7.19 2.31 6.84
N VAL A 121 5.92 1.92 6.80
CA VAL A 121 5.29 1.20 5.69
C VAL A 121 3.80 1.50 5.62
N TYR A 122 3.28 1.59 4.40
CA TYR A 122 1.85 1.64 4.15
C TYR A 122 1.34 0.27 3.71
N VAL A 123 0.22 -0.20 4.28
CA VAL A 123 -0.40 -1.48 3.95
C VAL A 123 -1.69 -1.26 3.17
N GLY A 124 -1.76 -1.81 1.96
CA GLY A 124 -2.95 -1.85 1.14
C GLY A 124 -3.61 -3.23 1.19
N CYS A 125 -4.76 -3.36 1.87
CA CYS A 125 -5.46 -4.64 2.09
C CYS A 125 -6.59 -4.92 1.11
N GLY A 126 -6.95 -4.01 0.22
CA GLY A 126 -8.13 -4.12 -0.64
C GLY A 126 -8.14 -5.38 -1.50
N ASN A 127 -9.22 -6.17 -1.40
CA ASN A 127 -9.38 -7.40 -2.19
C ASN A 127 -9.84 -7.14 -3.64
N TYR A 128 -10.57 -6.06 -3.86
CA TYR A 128 -11.14 -5.65 -5.14
C TYR A 128 -11.00 -4.13 -5.30
N GLU A 129 -9.78 -3.67 -5.44
CA GLU A 129 -9.48 -2.26 -5.59
C GLU A 129 -8.90 -2.01 -6.98
N PRO A 130 -9.58 -1.23 -7.86
CA PRO A 130 -9.10 -0.97 -9.21
C PRO A 130 -7.68 -0.44 -9.26
N TRP A 131 -7.33 0.45 -8.34
CA TRP A 131 -5.97 0.98 -8.23
C TRP A 131 -5.49 1.11 -6.79
N GLY A 132 -6.19 1.89 -5.95
CA GLY A 132 -5.79 2.22 -4.59
C GLY A 132 -4.99 3.53 -4.54
N MET A 133 -5.66 4.68 -4.72
CA MET A 133 -5.01 6.01 -4.78
C MET A 133 -4.12 6.30 -3.56
N ARG A 134 -4.47 5.79 -2.37
CA ARG A 134 -3.67 5.95 -1.16
C ARG A 134 -2.27 5.35 -1.27
N LEU A 135 -2.08 4.35 -2.15
CA LEU A 135 -0.75 3.81 -2.43
C LEU A 135 0.14 4.87 -3.11
N ASN A 136 -0.43 5.65 -4.06
CA ASN A 136 0.29 6.75 -4.68
C ASN A 136 0.63 7.84 -3.65
N ASP A 137 -0.35 8.24 -2.83
CA ASP A 137 -0.17 9.29 -1.84
C ASP A 137 0.98 8.96 -0.90
N CYS A 138 0.98 7.73 -0.35
CA CYS A 138 2.05 7.25 0.53
C CYS A 138 3.40 7.13 -0.18
N LEU A 139 3.41 6.54 -1.37
CA LEU A 139 4.65 6.36 -2.13
C LEU A 139 5.27 7.71 -2.52
N GLN A 140 4.45 8.70 -2.88
CA GLN A 140 4.91 10.06 -3.17
C GLN A 140 5.45 10.80 -1.93
N CYS A 141 5.11 10.33 -0.73
CA CYS A 141 5.75 10.73 0.53
C CYS A 141 6.98 9.87 0.89
N GLY A 142 7.38 8.92 0.04
CA GLY A 142 8.55 8.08 0.23
C GLY A 142 8.31 6.84 1.09
N ALA A 143 7.06 6.49 1.42
CA ALA A 143 6.77 5.31 2.22
C ALA A 143 6.82 4.02 1.40
N PRO A 144 7.58 3.00 1.84
CA PRO A 144 7.47 1.64 1.32
C PRO A 144 6.06 1.09 1.39
N LEU A 145 5.72 0.17 0.49
CA LEU A 145 4.39 -0.39 0.39
C LEU A 145 4.37 -1.90 0.72
N ILE A 146 3.29 -2.38 1.36
CA ILE A 146 2.92 -3.80 1.34
C ILE A 146 1.52 -3.89 0.74
N VAL A 147 1.36 -4.55 -0.41
CA VAL A 147 0.14 -4.43 -1.22
C VAL A 147 -0.47 -5.79 -1.54
N ASN A 148 -1.78 -5.89 -1.31
CA ASN A 148 -2.59 -7.02 -1.76
C ASN A 148 -2.62 -7.08 -3.30
N ARG A 149 -2.34 -8.25 -3.88
CA ARG A 149 -2.39 -8.47 -5.33
C ARG A 149 -3.78 -8.31 -5.95
N GLY A 150 -4.82 -8.13 -5.14
CA GLY A 150 -6.16 -7.69 -5.56
C GLY A 150 -6.28 -6.20 -5.87
N MET A 151 -5.24 -5.40 -5.61
CA MET A 151 -5.19 -3.96 -5.87
C MET A 151 -4.39 -3.66 -7.14
N GLY A 152 -4.90 -2.78 -7.99
CA GLY A 152 -4.21 -2.40 -9.24
C GLY A 152 -2.86 -1.75 -9.01
N GLY A 153 -2.72 -0.98 -7.95
CA GLY A 153 -1.47 -0.31 -7.58
C GLY A 153 -0.31 -1.24 -7.20
N VAL A 154 -0.55 -2.56 -7.05
CA VAL A 154 0.54 -3.54 -6.87
C VAL A 154 1.57 -3.49 -8.01
N LYS A 155 1.18 -3.01 -9.19
CA LYS A 155 2.10 -2.79 -10.31
C LYS A 155 3.26 -1.86 -9.97
N MET A 156 3.06 -0.88 -9.11
CA MET A 156 4.15 -0.01 -8.65
C MET A 156 5.17 -0.79 -7.83
N VAL A 157 4.71 -1.74 -7.01
CA VAL A 157 5.59 -2.63 -6.23
C VAL A 157 6.39 -3.54 -7.17
N ASP A 158 5.72 -4.17 -8.13
CA ASP A 158 6.35 -5.11 -9.07
C ASP A 158 7.32 -4.38 -10.03
N GLU A 159 7.02 -3.14 -10.44
CA GLU A 159 7.84 -2.37 -11.40
C GLU A 159 9.07 -1.72 -10.73
N TYR A 160 8.89 -1.18 -9.52
CA TYR A 160 9.92 -0.37 -8.87
C TYR A 160 10.58 -1.05 -7.68
N ASN A 161 10.14 -2.26 -7.29
CA ASN A 161 10.62 -2.95 -6.08
C ASN A 161 10.54 -2.07 -4.81
N CYS A 162 9.51 -1.22 -4.74
CA CYS A 162 9.32 -0.23 -3.67
C CYS A 162 8.48 -0.77 -2.49
N GLY A 163 8.40 -2.09 -2.37
CA GLY A 163 7.59 -2.75 -1.36
C GLY A 163 7.55 -4.26 -1.52
N LEU A 164 6.64 -4.88 -0.78
CA LEU A 164 6.32 -6.31 -0.87
C LEU A 164 4.85 -6.49 -1.25
N SER A 165 4.51 -7.66 -1.78
CA SER A 165 3.13 -7.98 -2.10
C SER A 165 2.70 -9.31 -1.47
N PHE A 166 1.39 -9.46 -1.22
CA PHE A 166 0.79 -10.68 -0.71
C PHE A 166 -0.47 -11.04 -1.50
N ASN A 167 -0.86 -12.32 -1.46
CA ASN A 167 -2.02 -12.78 -2.19
C ASN A 167 -3.34 -12.31 -1.53
N ARG A 168 -4.39 -12.25 -2.32
CA ARG A 168 -5.71 -11.85 -1.85
C ARG A 168 -6.20 -12.80 -0.75
N GLY A 169 -6.61 -12.22 0.40
CA GLY A 169 -7.07 -12.98 1.57
C GLY A 169 -5.95 -13.61 2.41
N ASP A 170 -4.70 -13.50 1.98
CA ASP A 170 -3.55 -14.14 2.62
C ASP A 170 -2.98 -13.26 3.75
N TYR A 171 -3.61 -13.32 4.92
CA TYR A 171 -3.12 -12.62 6.11
C TYR A 171 -1.81 -13.21 6.66
N ILE A 172 -1.51 -14.49 6.36
CA ILE A 172 -0.23 -15.11 6.71
C ILE A 172 0.88 -14.52 5.86
N GLY A 173 0.67 -14.41 4.55
CA GLY A 173 1.60 -13.76 3.64
C GLY A 173 1.83 -12.28 4.00
N LEU A 174 0.78 -11.57 4.45
CA LEU A 174 0.92 -10.20 4.96
C LEU A 174 1.77 -10.16 6.24
N ALA A 175 1.52 -11.06 7.20
CA ALA A 175 2.32 -11.15 8.43
C ALA A 175 3.79 -11.42 8.12
N ASN A 176 4.08 -12.37 7.22
CA ASN A 176 5.45 -12.69 6.79
C ASN A 176 6.12 -11.50 6.08
N ALA A 177 5.40 -10.75 5.26
CA ALA A 177 5.93 -9.55 4.61
C ALA A 177 6.29 -8.45 5.63
N MET A 178 5.42 -8.21 6.63
CA MET A 178 5.70 -7.27 7.71
C MET A 178 6.89 -7.72 8.58
N GLU A 179 6.90 -8.99 9.00
CA GLU A 179 7.99 -9.57 9.80
C GLU A 179 9.35 -9.43 9.08
N ARG A 180 9.37 -9.74 7.78
CA ARG A 180 10.56 -9.63 6.96
C ARG A 180 11.11 -8.20 6.92
N LEU A 181 10.26 -7.18 6.78
CA LEU A 181 10.70 -5.79 6.81
C LEU A 181 11.16 -5.34 8.21
N MET A 182 10.61 -5.91 9.28
CA MET A 182 11.00 -5.60 10.67
C MET A 182 12.30 -6.30 11.10
N THR A 183 12.62 -7.45 10.50
CA THR A 183 13.78 -8.26 10.90
C THR A 183 14.97 -8.13 9.96
N ASP A 184 14.75 -7.76 8.69
CA ASP A 184 15.80 -7.56 7.69
C ASP A 184 15.97 -6.05 7.39
N LYS A 185 16.86 -5.42 8.18
CA LYS A 185 17.19 -4.01 8.03
C LYS A 185 17.71 -3.66 6.64
N ALA A 186 18.57 -4.52 6.07
CA ALA A 186 19.16 -4.27 4.76
C ALA A 186 18.08 -4.26 3.67
N LEU A 187 17.16 -5.21 3.69
CA LEU A 187 16.00 -5.25 2.80
C LEU A 187 15.12 -4.02 2.99
N TYR A 188 14.81 -3.65 4.24
CA TYR A 188 13.96 -2.49 4.52
C TYR A 188 14.56 -1.21 3.91
N LEU A 189 15.83 -0.93 4.17
CA LEU A 189 16.51 0.26 3.67
C LEU A 189 16.63 0.25 2.13
N GLN A 190 16.84 -0.93 1.52
CA GLN A 190 16.84 -1.05 0.06
C GLN A 190 15.46 -0.72 -0.53
N ILE A 191 14.39 -1.27 0.04
CA ILE A 191 13.01 -0.99 -0.39
C ILE A 191 12.66 0.49 -0.16
N ALA A 192 13.10 1.08 0.95
CA ALA A 192 12.89 2.50 1.23
C ALA A 192 13.58 3.38 0.19
N LYS A 193 14.82 3.06 -0.21
CA LYS A 193 15.52 3.76 -1.30
C LYS A 193 14.77 3.63 -2.63
N ASN A 194 14.26 2.44 -2.93
CA ASN A 194 13.46 2.20 -4.13
C ASN A 194 12.12 2.98 -4.09
N ALA A 195 11.52 3.16 -2.90
CA ALA A 195 10.32 3.98 -2.74
C ALA A 195 10.56 5.46 -3.11
N ILE A 196 11.71 6.01 -2.73
CA ILE A 196 12.12 7.37 -3.14
C ILE A 196 12.25 7.46 -4.67
N TYR A 197 12.92 6.50 -5.30
CA TYR A 197 13.03 6.44 -6.75
C TYR A 197 11.66 6.32 -7.42
N ALA A 198 10.82 5.41 -6.95
CA ALA A 198 9.48 5.19 -7.48
C ALA A 198 8.60 6.45 -7.35
N ALA A 199 8.69 7.17 -6.22
CA ALA A 199 7.96 8.42 -6.00
C ALA A 199 8.24 9.47 -7.07
N GLU A 200 9.48 9.54 -7.57
CA GLU A 200 9.84 10.44 -8.67
C GLU A 200 9.39 9.91 -10.04
N GLU A 201 9.40 8.58 -10.24
CA GLU A 201 9.00 7.96 -11.51
C GLU A 201 7.47 7.97 -11.74
N ILE A 202 6.67 7.95 -10.66
CA ILE A 202 5.20 8.00 -10.76
C ILE A 202 4.63 9.42 -10.82
N ARG A 203 5.47 10.44 -10.92
CA ARG A 203 4.98 11.83 -11.13
C ARG A 203 4.24 11.94 -12.45
N PRO A 204 3.14 12.72 -12.51
CA PRO A 204 2.31 12.83 -13.72
C PRO A 204 3.11 13.17 -14.97
N GLU A 205 4.12 14.06 -14.85
CA GLU A 205 4.95 14.50 -15.97
C GLU A 205 5.71 13.32 -16.59
N LYS A 206 6.33 12.46 -15.77
CA LYS A 206 7.06 11.28 -16.23
C LYS A 206 6.10 10.18 -16.72
N ALA A 207 5.02 9.94 -15.97
CA ALA A 207 4.01 8.95 -16.34
C ALA A 207 3.37 9.27 -17.70
N THR A 208 3.06 10.54 -17.96
CA THR A 208 2.47 10.99 -19.24
C THR A 208 3.40 10.69 -20.41
N VAL A 209 4.69 10.98 -20.29
CA VAL A 209 5.67 10.69 -21.36
C VAL A 209 5.76 9.18 -21.63
N LYS A 210 5.81 8.37 -20.56
CA LYS A 210 5.85 6.91 -20.65
C LYS A 210 4.61 6.33 -21.35
N TYR A 211 3.42 6.85 -21.03
CA TYR A 211 2.19 6.38 -21.64
C TYR A 211 2.00 6.88 -23.07
N ALA A 212 2.38 8.12 -23.37
CA ALA A 212 2.37 8.63 -24.73
C ALA A 212 3.24 7.77 -25.66
N ALA A 213 4.41 7.33 -25.20
CA ALA A 213 5.27 6.41 -25.95
C ALA A 213 4.61 5.03 -26.17
N LYS A 214 3.95 4.47 -25.14
CA LYS A 214 3.21 3.20 -25.26
C LYS A 214 2.06 3.31 -26.27
N ILE A 215 1.28 4.39 -26.20
CA ILE A 215 0.15 4.64 -27.12
C ILE A 215 0.65 4.80 -28.56
N LYS A 216 1.73 5.57 -28.79
CA LYS A 216 2.32 5.71 -30.12
C LYS A 216 2.72 4.36 -30.72
N LYS A 217 3.39 3.51 -29.92
CA LYS A 217 3.80 2.16 -30.35
C LYS A 217 2.59 1.24 -30.62
N PHE A 218 1.46 1.48 -29.98
CA PHE A 218 0.25 0.68 -30.13
C PHE A 218 -0.54 1.04 -31.40
N ILE A 219 -0.45 2.29 -31.86
CA ILE A 219 -1.17 2.79 -33.04
C ILE A 219 -0.39 2.53 -34.34
N GLN A 220 0.92 2.33 -34.28
CA GLN A 220 1.78 1.93 -35.40
C GLN A 220 1.65 0.43 -35.72
#